data_41acaed871a4880885caa610ca2d08eb
#
_entry.id   41acaed871a4880885caa610ca2d08eb
#
_cell.length_a   1.000
_cell.length_b   1.000
_cell.length_c   1.000
_cell.angle_alpha   90.00
_cell.angle_beta   90.00
_cell.angle_gamma   90.00
#
_symmetry.space_group_name_H-M   'P 1'
#
loop_
_entity.id
_entity.type
_entity.pdbx_description
1 polymer ?
#
loop_
_entity_poly.entity_id
_entity_poly.type
_entity_poly.pdbx_seq_one_letter_code
_entity_poly.pdbx_strand_id
1 'polypeptide(L)'
;EMSASLVGSEMCIRDRNDTISVTELMFTDNDELSGLVAAMMGAEALVILSNIDGIYDGSPSDPASQVIRRVAPGRDLSQYIDTARSSRGRGGMTTKSRISSRAAGEGIEVVIANGRRDNILTDLILTDRDVVCTRFEAAPRPASGVKKWIASSEGFAKGALHLDAGAAAAVSQSKAASILAVGVTAVEGDFERDDIVRILSPEGAPLGVGRISCDSATARRNLGRKGLKPLIHCDYLYLE
;
A
#
# COMPACT_ATOMS: atom_id res chain seq x y z
N GLU A 1 17.70 -25.98 -5.94
CA GLU A 1 16.27 -26.34 -5.92
C GLU A 1 15.39 -25.19 -5.40
N MET A 2 15.79 -24.46 -4.33
CA MET A 2 15.00 -23.31 -3.84
C MET A 2 14.93 -22.14 -4.83
N SER A 3 16.00 -21.86 -5.58
CA SER A 3 15.97 -20.79 -6.59
C SER A 3 15.06 -21.10 -7.79
N ALA A 4 15.01 -22.36 -8.22
CA ALA A 4 14.11 -22.79 -9.27
C ALA A 4 12.62 -22.75 -8.84
N SER A 5 12.34 -23.04 -7.55
CA SER A 5 11.02 -22.95 -6.96
C SER A 5 10.54 -21.48 -6.82
N LEU A 6 11.44 -20.56 -6.49
CA LEU A 6 11.13 -19.12 -6.41
C LEU A 6 10.87 -18.54 -7.80
N VAL A 7 11.67 -18.88 -8.80
CA VAL A 7 11.44 -18.46 -10.20
C VAL A 7 10.13 -19.06 -10.74
N GLY A 8 9.85 -20.31 -10.42
CA GLY A 8 8.59 -20.95 -10.79
C GLY A 8 7.37 -20.33 -10.08
N SER A 9 7.50 -19.95 -8.81
CA SER A 9 6.40 -19.30 -8.08
C SER A 9 6.17 -17.87 -8.56
N GLU A 10 7.21 -17.12 -8.89
CA GLU A 10 7.08 -15.78 -9.46
C GLU A 10 6.42 -15.81 -10.84
N MET A 11 6.83 -16.73 -11.69
CA MET A 11 6.19 -16.98 -12.98
C MET A 11 4.71 -17.38 -12.81
N CYS A 12 4.41 -18.28 -11.86
CA CYS A 12 3.04 -18.67 -11.54
C CYS A 12 2.19 -17.50 -11.02
N ILE A 13 2.76 -16.63 -10.21
CA ILE A 13 2.03 -15.44 -9.71
C ILE A 13 1.72 -14.49 -10.86
N ARG A 14 2.67 -14.24 -11.76
CA ARG A 14 2.46 -13.40 -12.93
C ARG A 14 1.42 -13.99 -13.89
N ASP A 15 1.54 -15.28 -14.20
CA ASP A 15 0.61 -15.98 -15.09
C ASP A 15 -0.79 -16.09 -14.46
N ARG A 16 -0.88 -16.27 -13.14
CA ARG A 16 -2.16 -16.25 -12.42
C ARG A 16 -2.80 -14.87 -12.40
N ASN A 17 -2.01 -13.83 -12.21
CA ASN A 17 -2.52 -12.47 -12.25
C ASN A 17 -3.08 -12.14 -13.64
N ASP A 18 -2.45 -12.64 -14.71
CA ASP A 18 -2.91 -12.45 -16.07
C ASP A 18 -4.13 -13.32 -16.43
N THR A 19 -4.30 -14.50 -15.81
CA THR A 19 -5.32 -15.50 -16.19
C THR A 19 -6.47 -15.66 -15.21
N ILE A 20 -6.28 -15.43 -13.91
CA ILE A 20 -7.28 -15.70 -12.85
C ILE A 20 -7.91 -14.43 -12.29
N SER A 21 -7.41 -13.29 -12.65
CA SER A 21 -7.89 -12.00 -12.18
C SER A 21 -9.29 -11.66 -12.71
N VAL A 22 -10.21 -12.62 -12.69
CA VAL A 22 -11.51 -12.32 -13.27
C VAL A 22 -12.50 -11.75 -12.27
N THR A 23 -12.35 -11.98 -10.96
CA THR A 23 -13.34 -11.45 -10.00
C THR A 23 -12.92 -11.36 -8.55
N GLU A 24 -11.84 -12.00 -8.10
CA GLU A 24 -11.55 -12.11 -6.67
C GLU A 24 -10.22 -11.48 -6.21
N LEU A 25 -9.30 -11.22 -7.12
CA LEU A 25 -8.07 -10.50 -6.82
C LEU A 25 -8.03 -9.23 -7.67
N MET A 26 -8.49 -8.14 -7.11
CA MET A 26 -8.50 -6.81 -7.77
C MET A 26 -7.11 -6.19 -7.91
N PHE A 27 -6.06 -6.99 -7.82
CA PHE A 27 -4.71 -6.54 -8.13
C PHE A 27 -4.53 -6.48 -9.64
N THR A 28 -4.57 -5.29 -10.15
CA THR A 28 -4.30 -5.01 -11.56
C THR A 28 -2.80 -4.95 -11.85
N ASP A 29 -1.94 -5.07 -10.81
CA ASP A 29 -0.51 -4.84 -10.91
C ASP A 29 0.29 -5.74 -9.94
N ASN A 30 1.33 -6.37 -10.46
CA ASN A 30 2.25 -7.21 -9.69
C ASN A 30 3.02 -6.40 -8.62
N ASP A 31 3.22 -5.11 -8.82
CA ASP A 31 3.87 -4.24 -7.85
C ASP A 31 3.00 -4.10 -6.59
N GLU A 32 1.68 -3.93 -6.73
CA GLU A 32 0.74 -3.92 -5.60
C GLU A 32 0.74 -5.23 -4.84
N LEU A 33 0.68 -6.35 -5.57
CA LEU A 33 0.74 -7.69 -4.96
C LEU A 33 2.05 -7.89 -4.20
N SER A 34 3.19 -7.45 -4.74
CA SER A 34 4.49 -7.58 -4.08
C SER A 34 4.55 -6.79 -2.77
N GLY A 35 4.01 -5.57 -2.74
CA GLY A 35 3.91 -4.76 -1.53
C GLY A 35 3.05 -5.43 -0.45
N LEU A 36 1.90 -5.99 -0.85
CA LEU A 36 1.03 -6.72 0.07
C LEU A 36 1.72 -7.96 0.65
N VAL A 37 2.36 -8.77 -0.20
CA VAL A 37 3.09 -9.97 0.25
C VAL A 37 4.21 -9.60 1.21
N ALA A 38 4.99 -8.55 0.90
CA ALA A 38 6.04 -8.06 1.78
C ALA A 38 5.49 -7.64 3.15
N ALA A 39 4.36 -6.92 3.18
CA ALA A 39 3.70 -6.52 4.43
C ALA A 39 3.18 -7.73 5.23
N MET A 40 2.53 -8.70 4.56
CA MET A 40 2.01 -9.92 5.21
C MET A 40 3.12 -10.80 5.78
N MET A 41 4.24 -10.90 5.08
CA MET A 41 5.40 -11.67 5.51
C MET A 41 6.23 -10.95 6.58
N GLY A 42 5.96 -9.69 6.86
CA GLY A 42 6.79 -8.88 7.75
C GLY A 42 8.21 -8.72 7.22
N ALA A 43 8.36 -8.59 5.89
CA ALA A 43 9.66 -8.49 5.25
C ALA A 43 10.43 -7.25 5.73
N GLU A 44 11.73 -7.37 5.87
CA GLU A 44 12.63 -6.24 6.19
C GLU A 44 12.91 -5.39 4.94
N ALA A 45 12.92 -6.03 3.76
CA ALA A 45 13.16 -5.37 2.50
C ALA A 45 12.33 -5.97 1.36
N LEU A 46 11.97 -5.13 0.39
CA LEU A 46 11.32 -5.48 -0.87
C LEU A 46 12.20 -5.00 -2.03
N VAL A 47 12.60 -5.91 -2.93
CA VAL A 47 13.35 -5.55 -4.14
C VAL A 47 12.44 -5.64 -5.36
N ILE A 48 12.24 -4.52 -6.03
CA ILE A 48 11.47 -4.42 -7.28
C ILE A 48 12.46 -4.34 -8.44
N LEU A 49 12.53 -5.40 -9.23
CA LEU A 49 13.35 -5.42 -10.43
C LEU A 49 12.61 -4.77 -11.60
N SER A 50 13.24 -3.78 -12.21
CA SER A 50 12.73 -3.02 -13.34
C SER A 50 13.65 -3.14 -14.55
N ASN A 51 13.28 -2.53 -15.66
CA ASN A 51 14.11 -2.41 -16.85
C ASN A 51 15.01 -1.17 -16.89
N ILE A 52 14.96 -0.35 -15.83
CA ILE A 52 15.79 0.85 -15.62
C ILE A 52 16.40 0.82 -14.22
N ASP A 53 17.45 1.60 -14.01
CA ASP A 53 18.27 1.54 -12.79
C ASP A 53 17.56 2.06 -11.52
N GLY A 54 16.47 2.79 -11.67
CA GLY A 54 15.71 3.38 -10.56
C GLY A 54 14.82 4.51 -11.03
N ILE A 55 14.44 5.39 -10.12
CA ILE A 55 13.69 6.61 -10.41
C ILE A 55 14.69 7.70 -10.78
N TYR A 56 14.48 8.35 -11.92
CA TYR A 56 15.31 9.46 -12.38
C TYR A 56 14.71 10.81 -11.99
N ASP A 57 15.55 11.81 -11.83
CA ASP A 57 15.14 13.21 -11.58
C ASP A 57 14.65 13.93 -12.85
N GLY A 58 14.68 13.24 -13.99
CA GLY A 58 14.19 13.68 -15.29
C GLY A 58 13.87 12.50 -16.19
N SER A 59 13.88 12.71 -17.51
CA SER A 59 13.65 11.61 -18.46
C SER A 59 14.83 10.62 -18.43
N PRO A 60 14.58 9.29 -18.32
CA PRO A 60 15.65 8.30 -18.41
C PRO A 60 16.43 8.32 -19.73
N SER A 61 15.88 8.94 -20.77
CA SER A 61 16.52 9.10 -22.09
C SER A 61 17.43 10.33 -22.17
N ASP A 62 17.37 11.20 -21.16
CA ASP A 62 18.22 12.38 -21.08
C ASP A 62 19.55 12.03 -20.38
N PRO A 63 20.71 12.19 -21.04
CA PRO A 63 22.01 11.94 -20.44
C PRO A 63 22.31 12.78 -19.19
N ALA A 64 21.63 13.92 -19.00
CA ALA A 64 21.78 14.79 -17.85
C ALA A 64 21.00 14.29 -16.63
N SER A 65 20.00 13.42 -16.84
CA SER A 65 19.17 12.87 -15.76
C SER A 65 19.96 11.88 -14.90
N GLN A 66 19.78 11.98 -13.59
CA GLN A 66 20.44 11.10 -12.62
C GLN A 66 19.41 10.27 -11.85
N VAL A 67 19.83 9.09 -11.40
CA VAL A 67 19.01 8.24 -10.54
C VAL A 67 18.94 8.85 -9.14
N ILE A 68 17.74 9.04 -8.64
CA ILE A 68 17.47 9.42 -7.24
C ILE A 68 17.83 8.24 -6.35
N ARG A 69 19.02 8.31 -5.71
CA ARG A 69 19.60 7.18 -4.98
C ARG A 69 18.86 6.84 -3.69
N ARG A 70 18.35 7.86 -2.98
CA ARG A 70 17.67 7.71 -1.69
C ARG A 70 16.41 8.54 -1.62
N VAL A 71 15.38 7.95 -1.06
CA VAL A 71 14.08 8.57 -0.82
C VAL A 71 13.75 8.40 0.65
N ALA A 72 13.76 9.52 1.37
CA ALA A 72 13.35 9.53 2.77
C ALA A 72 11.83 9.29 2.91
N PRO A 73 11.35 8.72 4.03
CA PRO A 73 9.94 8.54 4.29
C PRO A 73 9.15 9.84 4.14
N GLY A 74 8.04 9.80 3.41
CA GLY A 74 7.17 10.95 3.17
C GLY A 74 7.63 11.92 2.09
N ARG A 75 8.75 11.67 1.40
CA ARG A 75 9.19 12.50 0.27
C ARG A 75 8.27 12.29 -0.94
N ASP A 76 7.69 13.37 -1.43
CA ASP A 76 6.90 13.37 -2.66
C ASP A 76 7.81 13.31 -3.90
N LEU A 77 7.53 12.36 -4.79
CA LEU A 77 8.23 12.15 -6.05
C LEU A 77 7.36 12.45 -7.28
N SER A 78 6.14 12.95 -7.11
CA SER A 78 5.18 13.18 -8.20
C SER A 78 5.78 14.03 -9.33
N GLN A 79 6.54 15.07 -8.98
CA GLN A 79 7.19 15.97 -9.96
C GLN A 79 8.19 15.27 -10.90
N TYR A 80 8.76 14.13 -10.50
CA TYR A 80 9.73 13.38 -11.30
C TYR A 80 9.10 12.29 -12.15
N ILE A 81 7.89 11.89 -11.80
CA ILE A 81 7.21 10.71 -12.35
C ILE A 81 6.28 11.09 -13.51
N ASP A 82 5.65 12.27 -13.47
CA ASP A 82 4.74 12.75 -14.53
C ASP A 82 5.43 12.97 -15.88
N THR A 83 6.73 13.17 -15.89
CA THR A 83 7.52 13.35 -17.12
C THR A 83 7.84 12.03 -17.84
N ALA A 84 7.68 10.88 -17.18
CA ALA A 84 8.09 9.56 -17.69
C ALA A 84 6.91 8.64 -18.03
N ARG A 85 5.86 9.13 -18.70
CA ARG A 85 4.77 8.26 -19.17
C ARG A 85 5.28 7.22 -20.15
N SER A 86 5.46 5.98 -19.66
CA SER A 86 5.78 4.84 -20.52
C SER A 86 4.54 4.41 -21.32
N SER A 87 4.68 4.35 -22.63
CA SER A 87 3.62 3.95 -23.57
C SER A 87 3.31 2.45 -23.59
N ARG A 88 3.89 1.64 -22.68
CA ARG A 88 3.71 0.19 -22.64
C ARG A 88 3.63 -0.32 -21.22
N GLY A 89 2.43 -0.75 -20.80
CA GLY A 89 2.17 -1.51 -19.58
C GLY A 89 1.40 -0.74 -18.50
N ARG A 90 0.54 -1.46 -17.75
CA ARG A 90 -0.29 -0.92 -16.66
C ARG A 90 0.51 -0.60 -15.38
N GLY A 91 1.73 -1.11 -15.23
CA GLY A 91 2.62 -0.90 -14.08
C GLY A 91 3.73 0.11 -14.38
N GLY A 92 3.39 1.39 -14.47
CA GLY A 92 4.36 2.46 -14.70
C GLY A 92 5.21 2.80 -13.48
N MET A 93 6.21 3.68 -13.64
CA MET A 93 7.03 4.18 -12.53
C MET A 93 6.19 4.84 -11.43
N THR A 94 5.03 5.42 -11.78
CA THR A 94 4.04 5.97 -10.84
C THR A 94 3.57 4.91 -9.84
N THR A 95 3.17 3.71 -10.31
CA THR A 95 2.74 2.62 -9.45
C THR A 95 3.87 2.12 -8.58
N LYS A 96 5.06 1.89 -9.17
CA LYS A 96 6.25 1.45 -8.41
C LYS A 96 6.61 2.44 -7.29
N SER A 97 6.62 3.74 -7.60
CA SER A 97 6.91 4.78 -6.61
C SER A 97 5.87 4.81 -5.50
N ARG A 98 4.57 4.76 -5.84
CA ARG A 98 3.47 4.75 -4.86
C ARG A 98 3.57 3.56 -3.91
N ILE A 99 3.75 2.35 -4.46
CA ILE A 99 3.88 1.14 -3.66
C ILE A 99 5.15 1.17 -2.80
N SER A 100 6.27 1.64 -3.36
CA SER A 100 7.53 1.76 -2.63
C SER A 100 7.41 2.75 -1.46
N SER A 101 6.81 3.93 -1.69
CA SER A 101 6.59 4.93 -0.63
C SER A 101 5.67 4.38 0.47
N ARG A 102 4.61 3.64 0.10
CA ARG A 102 3.68 3.00 1.05
C ARG A 102 4.41 1.96 1.90
N ALA A 103 5.10 1.01 1.27
CA ALA A 103 5.83 -0.04 1.99
C ALA A 103 6.94 0.53 2.88
N ALA A 104 7.63 1.59 2.42
CA ALA A 104 8.62 2.31 3.23
C ALA A 104 7.98 2.97 4.47
N GLY A 105 6.81 3.57 4.32
CA GLY A 105 6.00 4.09 5.45
C GLY A 105 5.58 3.00 6.44
N GLU A 106 5.44 1.77 5.97
CA GLU A 106 5.15 0.59 6.79
C GLU A 106 6.42 -0.04 7.42
N GLY A 107 7.59 0.57 7.22
CA GLY A 107 8.86 0.13 7.81
C GLY A 107 9.56 -0.98 7.02
N ILE A 108 9.27 -1.13 5.74
CA ILE A 108 9.92 -2.07 4.82
C ILE A 108 10.85 -1.25 3.91
N GLU A 109 12.14 -1.53 3.91
CA GLU A 109 13.04 -0.90 2.93
C GLU A 109 12.66 -1.35 1.52
N VAL A 110 12.51 -0.42 0.55
CA VAL A 110 12.22 -0.81 -0.82
C VAL A 110 13.34 -0.37 -1.76
N VAL A 111 13.80 -1.30 -2.59
CA VAL A 111 14.84 -1.04 -3.58
C VAL A 111 14.26 -1.24 -4.97
N ILE A 112 14.33 -0.21 -5.82
CA ILE A 112 14.05 -0.33 -7.25
C ILE A 112 15.38 -0.39 -7.99
N ALA A 113 15.63 -1.48 -8.72
CA ALA A 113 16.89 -1.72 -9.42
C ALA A 113 16.68 -2.35 -10.81
N ASN A 114 17.72 -2.31 -11.62
CA ASN A 114 17.69 -2.86 -12.97
C ASN A 114 17.90 -4.37 -12.97
N GLY A 115 16.84 -5.12 -13.22
CA GLY A 115 16.87 -6.58 -13.27
C GLY A 115 17.62 -7.19 -14.48
N ARG A 116 18.09 -6.34 -15.43
CA ARG A 116 18.91 -6.78 -16.56
C ARG A 116 20.40 -6.85 -16.23
N ARG A 117 20.79 -6.35 -15.06
CA ARG A 117 22.20 -6.42 -14.62
C ARG A 117 22.49 -7.79 -14.05
N ASP A 118 23.60 -8.37 -14.47
CA ASP A 118 24.08 -9.65 -13.92
C ASP A 118 24.34 -9.50 -12.42
N ASN A 119 23.99 -10.52 -11.67
CA ASN A 119 24.18 -10.63 -10.22
C ASN A 119 23.57 -9.49 -9.38
N ILE A 120 22.58 -8.77 -9.92
CA ILE A 120 22.00 -7.59 -9.25
C ILE A 120 21.53 -7.86 -7.81
N LEU A 121 20.86 -8.98 -7.55
CA LEU A 121 20.39 -9.34 -6.20
C LEU A 121 21.55 -9.65 -5.26
N THR A 122 22.56 -10.37 -5.73
CA THR A 122 23.78 -10.65 -4.97
C THR A 122 24.50 -9.36 -4.60
N ASP A 123 24.64 -8.46 -5.56
CA ASP A 123 25.31 -7.18 -5.36
C ASP A 123 24.54 -6.25 -4.42
N LEU A 124 23.21 -6.27 -4.46
CA LEU A 124 22.36 -5.46 -3.58
C LEU A 124 22.30 -5.96 -2.13
N ILE A 125 22.38 -7.29 -1.91
CA ILE A 125 22.06 -7.91 -0.61
C ILE A 125 23.30 -8.46 0.08
N LEU A 126 24.24 -9.04 -0.68
CA LEU A 126 25.35 -9.80 -0.12
C LEU A 126 26.72 -9.13 -0.27
N THR A 127 26.80 -8.00 -0.96
CA THR A 127 28.07 -7.31 -1.18
C THR A 127 27.96 -5.82 -0.81
N ASP A 128 29.08 -5.19 -0.52
CA ASP A 128 29.18 -3.73 -0.29
C ASP A 128 29.36 -2.94 -1.59
N ARG A 129 29.04 -3.52 -2.75
CA ARG A 129 29.16 -2.84 -4.04
C ARG A 129 28.18 -1.69 -4.13
N ASP A 130 28.65 -0.55 -4.62
CA ASP A 130 27.77 0.58 -4.93
C ASP A 130 26.97 0.29 -6.21
N VAL A 131 25.76 -0.21 -6.03
CA VAL A 131 24.82 -0.45 -7.13
C VAL A 131 23.97 0.78 -7.38
N VAL A 132 23.87 1.18 -8.65
CA VAL A 132 22.95 2.25 -9.04
C VAL A 132 21.52 1.75 -8.91
N CYS A 133 20.78 2.28 -7.95
CA CYS A 133 19.39 1.92 -7.65
C CYS A 133 18.70 3.07 -6.90
N THR A 134 17.38 3.01 -6.76
CA THR A 134 16.63 3.88 -5.84
C THR A 134 16.25 3.10 -4.59
N ARG A 135 16.67 3.59 -3.42
CA ARG A 135 16.30 3.03 -2.10
C ARG A 135 15.31 3.95 -1.41
N PHE A 136 14.16 3.42 -1.05
CA PHE A 136 13.21 4.04 -0.15
C PHE A 136 13.52 3.60 1.26
N GLU A 137 13.87 4.55 2.11
CA GLU A 137 14.25 4.29 3.48
C GLU A 137 13.02 3.91 4.32
N ALA A 138 13.15 2.84 5.10
CA ALA A 138 12.09 2.38 5.99
C ALA A 138 11.79 3.44 7.08
N ALA A 139 10.52 3.68 7.35
CA ALA A 139 10.11 4.56 8.44
C ALA A 139 10.57 3.99 9.80
N PRO A 140 11.11 4.82 10.71
CA PRO A 140 11.70 4.35 11.97
C PRO A 140 10.68 3.79 12.97
N ARG A 141 9.40 4.03 12.75
CA ARG A 141 8.29 3.51 13.59
C ARG A 141 7.21 2.93 12.67
N PRO A 142 7.36 1.69 12.22
CA PRO A 142 6.36 1.05 11.39
C PRO A 142 5.05 0.86 12.18
N ALA A 143 3.93 0.94 11.49
CA ALA A 143 2.63 0.54 12.05
C ALA A 143 2.66 -0.92 12.51
N SER A 144 1.80 -1.31 13.46
CA SER A 144 1.69 -2.71 13.90
C SER A 144 1.36 -3.62 12.71
N GLY A 145 1.75 -4.91 12.75
CA GLY A 145 1.50 -5.86 11.67
C GLY A 145 0.03 -5.93 11.24
N VAL A 146 -0.90 -5.79 12.21
CA VAL A 146 -2.34 -5.73 11.93
C VAL A 146 -2.71 -4.46 11.14
N LYS A 147 -2.16 -3.30 11.52
CA LYS A 147 -2.41 -2.04 10.81
C LYS A 147 -1.80 -2.05 9.41
N LYS A 148 -0.63 -2.67 9.23
CA LYS A 148 -0.01 -2.88 7.91
C LYS A 148 -0.91 -3.71 6.99
N TRP A 149 -1.45 -4.81 7.51
CA TRP A 149 -2.36 -5.66 6.77
C TRP A 149 -3.64 -4.91 6.36
N ILE A 150 -4.25 -4.16 7.29
CA ILE A 150 -5.45 -3.35 7.04
C ILE A 150 -5.17 -2.28 5.97
N ALA A 151 -4.05 -1.55 6.06
CA ALA A 151 -3.62 -0.58 5.07
C ALA A 151 -3.51 -1.17 3.66
N SER A 152 -2.94 -2.39 3.56
CA SER A 152 -2.78 -3.09 2.29
C SER A 152 -4.09 -3.67 1.75
N SER A 153 -5.16 -3.68 2.55
CA SER A 153 -6.45 -4.29 2.21
C SER A 153 -7.49 -3.29 1.69
N GLU A 154 -7.12 -2.05 1.38
CA GLU A 154 -8.05 -1.03 0.85
C GLU A 154 -8.79 -1.49 -0.42
N GLY A 155 -8.09 -2.19 -1.34
CA GLY A 155 -8.67 -2.76 -2.55
C GLY A 155 -9.73 -3.86 -2.30
N PHE A 156 -9.81 -4.39 -1.08
CA PHE A 156 -10.79 -5.41 -0.66
C PHE A 156 -11.93 -4.84 0.18
N ALA A 157 -12.01 -3.51 0.33
CA ALA A 157 -13.07 -2.89 1.12
C ALA A 157 -14.45 -3.20 0.52
N LYS A 158 -15.31 -3.86 1.28
CA LYS A 158 -16.67 -4.25 0.88
C LYS A 158 -17.71 -3.16 1.11
N GLY A 159 -17.31 -2.06 1.75
CA GLY A 159 -18.19 -0.94 2.00
C GLY A 159 -17.45 0.29 2.49
N ALA A 160 -18.21 1.30 2.91
CA ALA A 160 -17.66 2.53 3.48
C ALA A 160 -18.52 3.05 4.66
N LEU A 161 -17.85 3.75 5.57
CA LEU A 161 -18.44 4.52 6.66
C LEU A 161 -18.17 6.00 6.41
N HIS A 162 -19.22 6.82 6.34
CA HIS A 162 -19.10 8.28 6.29
C HIS A 162 -19.12 8.83 7.72
N LEU A 163 -18.09 9.60 8.07
CA LEU A 163 -17.99 10.23 9.37
C LEU A 163 -18.67 11.60 9.38
N ASP A 164 -19.12 12.05 10.53
CA ASP A 164 -19.41 13.46 10.75
C ASP A 164 -18.13 14.28 10.93
N ALA A 165 -18.23 15.60 10.93
CA ALA A 165 -17.09 16.50 11.07
C ALA A 165 -16.33 16.32 12.40
N GLY A 166 -17.07 16.01 13.48
CA GLY A 166 -16.47 15.77 14.80
C GLY A 166 -15.67 14.49 14.86
N ALA A 167 -16.22 13.39 14.32
CA ALA A 167 -15.54 12.10 14.25
C ALA A 167 -14.34 12.16 13.30
N ALA A 168 -14.48 12.81 12.13
CA ALA A 168 -13.39 13.00 11.19
C ALA A 168 -12.22 13.79 11.84
N ALA A 169 -12.51 14.88 12.54
CA ALA A 169 -11.51 15.64 13.28
C ALA A 169 -10.85 14.80 14.41
N ALA A 170 -11.64 14.04 15.16
CA ALA A 170 -11.13 13.21 16.26
C ALA A 170 -10.16 12.14 15.77
N VAL A 171 -10.47 11.44 14.66
CA VAL A 171 -9.58 10.40 14.11
C VAL A 171 -8.33 10.99 13.46
N SER A 172 -8.41 12.17 12.85
CA SER A 172 -7.27 12.86 12.25
C SER A 172 -6.30 13.41 13.31
N GLN A 173 -6.80 13.81 14.48
CA GLN A 173 -5.97 14.37 15.57
C GLN A 173 -5.37 13.31 16.49
N SER A 174 -5.96 12.13 16.59
CA SER A 174 -5.53 11.10 17.54
C SER A 174 -5.38 9.73 16.87
N LYS A 175 -4.15 9.22 16.86
CA LYS A 175 -3.84 7.85 16.39
C LYS A 175 -4.48 6.72 17.22
N ALA A 176 -5.09 7.06 18.36
CA ALA A 176 -5.75 6.11 19.26
C ALA A 176 -7.28 6.26 19.26
N ALA A 177 -7.86 7.03 18.32
CA ALA A 177 -9.30 7.17 18.23
C ALA A 177 -9.93 5.94 17.58
N SER A 178 -11.05 5.48 18.15
CA SER A 178 -11.90 4.43 17.58
C SER A 178 -13.11 5.06 16.91
N ILE A 179 -13.66 4.42 15.88
CA ILE A 179 -14.86 4.90 15.20
C ILE A 179 -16.09 4.38 15.95
N LEU A 180 -16.85 5.30 16.50
CA LEU A 180 -18.09 5.02 17.22
C LEU A 180 -19.31 5.25 16.32
N ALA A 181 -20.38 4.49 16.54
CA ALA A 181 -21.62 4.61 15.79
C ALA A 181 -22.26 6.02 15.83
N VAL A 182 -22.02 6.78 16.90
CA VAL A 182 -22.50 8.16 17.07
C VAL A 182 -21.86 9.12 16.07
N GLY A 183 -20.63 8.87 15.63
CA GLY A 183 -19.90 9.72 14.68
C GLY A 183 -20.04 9.27 13.22
N VAL A 184 -20.86 8.26 12.92
CA VAL A 184 -21.10 7.77 11.57
C VAL A 184 -22.45 8.25 11.06
N THR A 185 -22.46 8.90 9.90
CA THR A 185 -23.66 9.49 9.28
C THR A 185 -24.28 8.57 8.23
N ALA A 186 -23.47 7.76 7.52
CA ALA A 186 -23.94 6.84 6.50
C ALA A 186 -23.07 5.58 6.43
N VAL A 187 -23.68 4.48 5.97
CA VAL A 187 -23.06 3.17 5.76
C VAL A 187 -23.36 2.72 4.34
N GLU A 188 -22.31 2.51 3.53
CA GLU A 188 -22.39 2.03 2.15
C GLU A 188 -21.91 0.59 2.03
N GLY A 189 -22.44 -0.13 1.05
CA GLY A 189 -22.07 -1.50 0.73
C GLY A 189 -22.67 -2.54 1.67
N ASP A 190 -22.40 -3.81 1.35
CA ASP A 190 -22.77 -4.96 2.15
C ASP A 190 -21.50 -5.66 2.63
N PHE A 191 -21.35 -5.73 3.94
CA PHE A 191 -20.20 -6.32 4.61
C PHE A 191 -20.63 -7.12 5.85
N GLU A 192 -19.82 -8.06 6.19
CA GLU A 192 -19.94 -8.86 7.40
C GLU A 192 -18.97 -8.39 8.48
N ARG A 193 -19.10 -8.95 9.67
CA ARG A 193 -18.15 -8.74 10.75
C ARG A 193 -16.74 -9.16 10.29
N ASP A 194 -15.74 -8.39 10.69
CA ASP A 194 -14.32 -8.54 10.36
C ASP A 194 -13.92 -8.21 8.92
N ASP A 195 -14.86 -7.78 8.07
CA ASP A 195 -14.56 -7.23 6.76
C ASP A 195 -13.82 -5.88 6.85
N ILE A 196 -13.16 -5.51 5.76
CA ILE A 196 -12.53 -4.20 5.61
C ILE A 196 -13.51 -3.23 4.99
N VAL A 197 -13.58 -2.02 5.57
CA VAL A 197 -14.40 -0.91 5.08
C VAL A 197 -13.56 0.36 4.97
N ARG A 198 -13.88 1.19 3.98
CA ARG A 198 -13.30 2.53 3.82
C ARG A 198 -13.91 3.49 4.82
N ILE A 199 -13.14 4.48 5.19
CA ILE A 199 -13.56 5.56 6.09
C ILE A 199 -13.46 6.85 5.30
N LEU A 200 -14.59 7.54 5.22
CA LEU A 200 -14.72 8.74 4.40
C LEU A 200 -15.06 9.95 5.29
N SER A 201 -14.55 11.11 4.90
CA SER A 201 -14.92 12.39 5.50
C SER A 201 -16.38 12.75 5.18
N PRO A 202 -16.94 13.81 5.80
CA PRO A 202 -18.26 14.30 5.44
C PRO A 202 -18.40 14.68 3.95
N GLU A 203 -17.31 15.10 3.32
CA GLU A 203 -17.22 15.47 1.91
C GLU A 203 -16.98 14.26 0.99
N GLY A 204 -16.82 13.06 1.55
CA GLY A 204 -16.55 11.83 0.80
C GLY A 204 -15.07 11.61 0.46
N ALA A 205 -14.16 12.41 1.01
CA ALA A 205 -12.72 12.17 0.83
C ALA A 205 -12.27 10.97 1.67
N PRO A 206 -11.37 10.10 1.16
CA PRO A 206 -10.84 8.98 1.90
C PRO A 206 -9.98 9.48 3.08
N LEU A 207 -10.21 8.90 4.25
CA LEU A 207 -9.45 9.12 5.47
C LEU A 207 -8.63 7.90 5.86
N GLY A 208 -9.00 6.72 5.33
CA GLY A 208 -8.31 5.47 5.63
C GLY A 208 -9.23 4.25 5.52
N VAL A 209 -8.79 3.16 6.13
CA VAL A 209 -9.51 1.87 6.13
C VAL A 209 -9.50 1.24 7.52
N GLY A 210 -10.48 0.38 7.79
CA GLY A 210 -10.55 -0.31 9.06
C GLY A 210 -11.30 -1.63 8.99
N ARG A 211 -11.00 -2.53 9.94
CA ARG A 211 -11.74 -3.79 10.12
C ARG A 211 -12.95 -3.55 11.00
N ILE A 212 -14.14 -3.80 10.44
CA ILE A 212 -15.40 -3.55 11.12
C ILE A 212 -15.73 -4.66 12.13
N SER A 213 -16.39 -4.30 13.24
CA SER A 213 -16.72 -5.22 14.32
C SER A 213 -18.12 -5.84 14.21
N CYS A 214 -18.93 -5.45 13.21
CA CYS A 214 -20.31 -5.93 13.01
C CYS A 214 -20.67 -5.93 11.52
N ASP A 215 -21.79 -6.54 11.17
CA ASP A 215 -22.35 -6.52 9.82
C ASP A 215 -22.97 -5.17 9.45
N SER A 216 -23.19 -4.95 8.16
CA SER A 216 -23.73 -3.69 7.59
C SER A 216 -25.12 -3.35 8.12
N ALA A 217 -25.99 -4.36 8.34
CA ALA A 217 -27.35 -4.14 8.86
C ALA A 217 -27.32 -3.67 10.32
N THR A 218 -26.42 -4.23 11.13
CA THR A 218 -26.21 -3.80 12.52
C THR A 218 -25.57 -2.41 12.58
N ALA A 219 -24.60 -2.11 11.71
CA ALA A 219 -24.02 -0.78 11.62
C ALA A 219 -25.07 0.28 11.30
N ARG A 220 -25.91 0.04 10.29
CA ARG A 220 -27.02 0.96 9.91
C ARG A 220 -28.02 1.18 11.04
N ARG A 221 -28.40 0.12 11.78
CA ARG A 221 -29.33 0.24 12.93
C ARG A 221 -28.76 1.05 14.09
N ASN A 222 -27.47 1.10 14.21
CA ASN A 222 -26.76 1.73 15.32
C ASN A 222 -26.31 3.16 15.03
N LEU A 223 -26.53 3.67 13.83
CA LEU A 223 -26.18 5.04 13.46
C LEU A 223 -26.69 6.07 14.48
N GLY A 224 -25.80 6.98 14.87
CA GLY A 224 -26.11 8.05 15.83
C GLY A 224 -26.30 7.62 17.30
N ARG A 225 -26.22 6.31 17.63
CA ARG A 225 -26.41 5.82 19.01
C ARG A 225 -25.14 5.96 19.82
N LYS A 226 -25.31 6.39 21.07
CA LYS A 226 -24.22 6.48 22.08
C LYS A 226 -24.15 5.23 22.95
N GLY A 227 -22.98 5.01 23.56
CA GLY A 227 -22.79 3.94 24.56
C GLY A 227 -22.64 2.55 23.98
N LEU A 228 -22.46 2.41 22.67
CA LEU A 228 -22.21 1.13 22.01
C LEU A 228 -20.70 0.87 21.88
N LYS A 229 -20.34 -0.40 21.65
CA LYS A 229 -18.98 -0.77 21.30
C LYS A 229 -18.57 -0.08 19.99
N PRO A 230 -17.27 0.24 19.80
CA PRO A 230 -16.79 0.82 18.57
C PRO A 230 -17.15 -0.04 17.35
N LEU A 231 -17.55 0.62 16.25
CA LEU A 231 -17.69 -0.03 14.96
C LEU A 231 -16.31 -0.45 14.43
N ILE A 232 -15.28 0.38 14.66
CA ILE A 232 -13.89 0.06 14.35
C ILE A 232 -13.04 0.47 15.57
N HIS A 233 -12.30 -0.49 16.14
CA HIS A 233 -11.38 -0.22 17.22
C HIS A 233 -10.09 0.39 16.70
N CYS A 234 -9.44 1.26 17.48
CA CYS A 234 -8.20 1.94 17.10
C CYS A 234 -7.05 1.00 16.69
N ASP A 235 -7.02 -0.24 17.21
CA ASP A 235 -6.04 -1.25 16.82
C ASP A 235 -6.25 -1.80 15.41
N TYR A 236 -7.46 -1.67 14.88
CA TYR A 236 -7.89 -2.14 13.58
C TYR A 236 -8.24 -0.98 12.63
N LEU A 237 -7.74 0.21 12.92
CA LEU A 237 -7.93 1.42 12.14
C LEU A 237 -6.58 1.88 11.58
N TYR A 238 -6.52 2.04 10.28
CA TYR A 238 -5.41 2.69 9.56
C TYR A 238 -5.93 3.99 8.94
N LEU A 239 -5.22 5.09 9.16
CA LEU A 239 -5.49 6.42 8.60
C LEU A 239 -4.33 6.82 7.70
N GLU A 240 -4.65 7.45 6.58
CA GLU A 240 -3.69 8.00 5.62
C GLU A 240 -3.06 9.31 6.08
#